data_2a8d82a4f17e760ba642ad9e67ffe742
#
_entry.id   2a8d82a4f17e760ba642ad9e67ffe742
#
_cell.length_a   1.000
_cell.length_b   1.000
_cell.length_c   1.000
_cell.angle_alpha   90.00
_cell.angle_beta   90.00
_cell.angle_gamma   90.00
#
_symmetry.space_group_name_H-M   'P 1'
#
loop_
_entity.id
_entity.type
_entity.pdbx_description
1 polymer ?
#
loop_
_entity_poly.entity_id
_entity_poly.type
_entity_poly.pdbx_seq_one_letter_code
_entity_poly.pdbx_strand_id
1 'polypeptide(L)'
;MTGQLPQTMRSDARDNRARILDAARAVFGEQGLGAPMREVARHGNVGPATLYRHFPTKQALVLETFAEQRRACQAAVRDALADTDPWHGFRSLVERICELHAHSRGFADAFMTAFPEAMDFAADREQTLHAVGELARRAQQAGRLRHDFVIDDLVLMLMAHRGLQDAPRAARITASRRFAAYVTEAFRAAPEAAAPTPLPPAPRLRITHSPGTP
;
A
#
# COMPACT_ATOMS: atom_id res chain seq x y z
N MET A 1 39.05 18.43 -14.66
CA MET A 1 38.53 19.58 -13.88
C MET A 1 37.14 19.26 -13.45
N THR A 2 36.96 18.69 -12.27
CA THR A 2 35.69 18.31 -11.68
C THR A 2 35.09 19.52 -10.96
N GLY A 3 34.13 20.19 -11.61
CA GLY A 3 33.44 21.35 -11.06
C GLY A 3 32.53 20.94 -9.89
N GLN A 4 32.97 21.13 -8.67
CA GLN A 4 32.12 21.09 -7.48
C GLN A 4 31.15 22.26 -7.54
N LEU A 5 29.86 21.97 -7.67
CA LEU A 5 28.79 22.97 -7.51
C LEU A 5 28.88 23.64 -6.13
N PRO A 6 28.67 24.97 -6.02
CA PRO A 6 28.70 25.70 -4.75
C PRO A 6 27.78 25.05 -3.71
N GLN A 7 28.19 25.09 -2.45
CA GLN A 7 27.50 24.43 -1.32
C GLN A 7 26.05 24.96 -1.12
N THR A 8 25.80 26.22 -1.45
CA THR A 8 24.47 26.87 -1.46
C THR A 8 23.53 26.24 -2.49
N MET A 9 24.01 25.98 -3.73
CA MET A 9 23.16 25.33 -4.76
C MET A 9 22.78 23.89 -4.41
N ARG A 10 23.62 23.18 -3.63
CA ARG A 10 23.28 21.83 -3.14
C ARG A 10 22.27 21.87 -2.01
N SER A 11 22.31 22.88 -1.15
CA SER A 11 21.30 23.12 -0.10
C SER A 11 19.96 23.41 -0.73
N ASP A 12 19.87 24.40 -1.64
CA ASP A 12 18.65 24.79 -2.32
C ASP A 12 18.01 23.64 -3.12
N ALA A 13 18.84 22.78 -3.73
CA ALA A 13 18.34 21.61 -4.45
C ALA A 13 17.76 20.55 -3.51
N ARG A 14 18.37 20.32 -2.35
CA ARG A 14 17.84 19.41 -1.33
C ARG A 14 16.55 19.94 -0.73
N ASP A 15 16.49 21.24 -0.43
CA ASP A 15 15.31 21.90 0.13
C ASP A 15 14.13 21.86 -0.86
N ASN A 16 14.40 22.11 -2.14
CA ASN A 16 13.37 22.00 -3.20
C ASN A 16 12.88 20.54 -3.34
N ARG A 17 13.77 19.55 -3.25
CA ARG A 17 13.39 18.14 -3.34
C ARG A 17 12.53 17.70 -2.15
N ALA A 18 12.88 18.10 -0.94
CA ALA A 18 12.10 17.83 0.25
C ALA A 18 10.69 18.47 0.15
N ARG A 19 10.62 19.74 -0.25
CA ARG A 19 9.34 20.45 -0.47
C ARG A 19 8.46 19.77 -1.51
N ILE A 20 9.03 19.27 -2.60
CA ILE A 20 8.28 18.52 -3.62
C ILE A 20 7.73 17.22 -3.03
N LEU A 21 8.51 16.47 -2.25
CA LEU A 21 8.04 15.23 -1.63
C LEU A 21 6.96 15.47 -0.58
N ASP A 22 7.08 16.53 0.22
CA ASP A 22 6.05 16.91 1.20
C ASP A 22 4.74 17.31 0.51
N ALA A 23 4.85 18.11 -0.56
CA ALA A 23 3.71 18.45 -1.39
C ALA A 23 3.06 17.22 -2.04
N ALA A 24 3.87 16.29 -2.55
CA ALA A 24 3.39 15.07 -3.14
C ALA A 24 2.66 14.17 -2.12
N ARG A 25 3.18 14.06 -0.88
CA ARG A 25 2.49 13.35 0.20
C ARG A 25 1.12 13.94 0.49
N ALA A 26 1.03 15.28 0.58
CA ALA A 26 -0.23 15.97 0.82
C ALA A 26 -1.21 15.76 -0.34
N VAL A 27 -0.80 16.09 -1.57
CA VAL A 27 -1.65 16.04 -2.76
C VAL A 27 -2.11 14.61 -3.07
N PHE A 28 -1.18 13.65 -3.10
CA PHE A 28 -1.54 12.24 -3.37
C PHE A 28 -2.28 11.60 -2.19
N GLY A 29 -2.01 12.05 -0.96
CA GLY A 29 -2.72 11.58 0.23
C GLY A 29 -4.20 11.97 0.24
N GLU A 30 -4.54 13.13 -0.29
CA GLU A 30 -5.90 13.66 -0.33
C GLU A 30 -6.65 13.31 -1.63
N GLN A 31 -5.98 13.50 -2.77
CA GLN A 31 -6.60 13.42 -4.10
C GLN A 31 -6.32 12.07 -4.79
N GLY A 32 -5.48 11.22 -4.19
CA GLY A 32 -5.01 9.99 -4.83
C GLY A 32 -4.03 10.22 -5.96
N LEU A 33 -3.60 9.14 -6.61
CA LEU A 33 -2.61 9.21 -7.70
C LEU A 33 -3.15 9.82 -8.99
N GLY A 34 -4.46 10.09 -9.10
CA GLY A 34 -5.03 10.82 -10.23
C GLY A 34 -4.55 12.26 -10.34
N ALA A 35 -4.13 12.88 -9.21
CA ALA A 35 -3.68 14.26 -9.17
C ALA A 35 -2.52 14.53 -10.16
N PRO A 36 -2.57 15.61 -10.95
CA PRO A 36 -1.54 15.92 -11.93
C PRO A 36 -0.27 16.49 -11.26
N MET A 37 0.89 16.30 -11.89
CA MET A 37 2.19 16.81 -11.43
C MET A 37 2.20 18.34 -11.18
N ARG A 38 1.44 19.10 -11.99
CA ARG A 38 1.30 20.55 -11.83
C ARG A 38 0.69 20.95 -10.48
N GLU A 39 -0.20 20.12 -9.94
CA GLU A 39 -0.81 20.36 -8.64
C GLU A 39 0.22 20.17 -7.50
N VAL A 40 1.08 19.17 -7.64
CA VAL A 40 2.21 18.97 -6.71
C VAL A 40 3.17 20.17 -6.77
N ALA A 41 3.52 20.64 -7.98
CA ALA A 41 4.38 21.82 -8.15
C ALA A 41 3.77 23.07 -7.47
N ARG A 42 2.47 23.30 -7.69
CA ARG A 42 1.73 24.41 -7.08
C ARG A 42 1.74 24.32 -5.54
N HIS A 43 1.41 23.16 -5.00
CA HIS A 43 1.37 22.91 -3.55
C HIS A 43 2.75 23.08 -2.90
N GLY A 44 3.81 22.60 -3.55
CA GLY A 44 5.20 22.73 -3.11
C GLY A 44 5.82 24.09 -3.34
N ASN A 45 5.07 25.04 -3.97
CA ASN A 45 5.58 26.35 -4.38
C ASN A 45 6.90 26.25 -5.14
N VAL A 46 6.94 25.35 -6.14
CA VAL A 46 8.08 25.19 -7.07
C VAL A 46 7.61 25.32 -8.51
N GLY A 47 8.50 25.80 -9.36
CA GLY A 47 8.21 25.85 -10.80
C GLY A 47 8.11 24.44 -11.41
N PRO A 48 7.25 24.23 -12.43
CA PRO A 48 7.14 22.94 -13.12
C PRO A 48 8.49 22.41 -13.63
N ALA A 49 9.34 23.27 -14.21
CA ALA A 49 10.67 22.90 -14.67
C ALA A 49 11.57 22.39 -13.53
N THR A 50 11.46 22.96 -12.34
CA THR A 50 12.18 22.50 -11.15
C THR A 50 11.68 21.13 -10.71
N LEU A 51 10.35 20.93 -10.69
CA LEU A 51 9.77 19.64 -10.34
C LEU A 51 10.23 18.54 -11.32
N TYR A 52 10.12 18.75 -12.63
CA TYR A 52 10.52 17.75 -13.62
C TYR A 52 12.05 17.51 -13.66
N ARG A 53 12.87 18.49 -13.27
CA ARG A 53 14.30 18.27 -13.09
C ARG A 53 14.63 17.32 -11.95
N HIS A 54 13.87 17.35 -10.84
CA HIS A 54 14.02 16.44 -9.71
C HIS A 54 13.36 15.09 -9.93
N PHE A 55 12.19 15.11 -10.58
CA PHE A 55 11.35 13.93 -10.81
C PHE A 55 10.86 13.95 -12.27
N PRO A 56 11.65 13.36 -13.18
CA PRO A 56 11.33 13.38 -14.62
C PRO A 56 9.98 12.74 -14.96
N THR A 57 9.52 11.80 -14.12
CA THR A 57 8.24 11.12 -14.29
C THR A 57 7.43 11.18 -13.00
N LYS A 58 6.11 11.09 -13.13
CA LYS A 58 5.19 10.95 -12.00
C LYS A 58 5.50 9.69 -11.18
N GLN A 59 5.88 8.62 -11.87
CA GLN A 59 6.29 7.37 -11.27
C GLN A 59 7.48 7.54 -10.33
N ALA A 60 8.55 8.21 -10.77
CA ALA A 60 9.73 8.47 -9.92
C ALA A 60 9.35 9.26 -8.67
N LEU A 61 8.44 10.24 -8.81
CA LEU A 61 7.90 10.98 -7.67
C LEU A 61 7.10 10.10 -6.73
N VAL A 62 6.20 9.26 -7.23
CA VAL A 62 5.35 8.35 -6.44
C VAL A 62 6.21 7.34 -5.67
N LEU A 63 7.18 6.70 -6.35
CA LEU A 63 8.08 5.73 -5.73
C LEU A 63 8.80 6.30 -4.52
N GLU A 64 9.30 7.53 -4.64
CA GLU A 64 10.02 8.15 -3.55
C GLU A 64 9.10 8.75 -2.48
N THR A 65 7.96 9.31 -2.88
CA THR A 65 6.96 9.82 -1.95
C THR A 65 6.51 8.75 -0.96
N PHE A 66 6.35 7.50 -1.41
CA PHE A 66 5.87 6.39 -0.59
C PHE A 66 6.94 5.37 -0.20
N ALA A 67 8.23 5.73 -0.33
CA ALA A 67 9.33 4.83 -0.01
C ALA A 67 9.30 4.34 1.45
N GLU A 68 8.89 5.18 2.40
CA GLU A 68 8.77 4.81 3.81
C GLU A 68 7.62 3.82 4.04
N GLN A 69 6.45 4.09 3.46
CA GLN A 69 5.30 3.19 3.56
C GLN A 69 5.58 1.83 2.92
N ARG A 70 6.29 1.82 1.79
CA ARG A 70 6.75 0.59 1.15
C ARG A 70 7.69 -0.20 2.06
N ARG A 71 8.69 0.45 2.66
CA ARG A 71 9.58 -0.18 3.64
C ARG A 71 8.82 -0.72 4.86
N ALA A 72 7.84 0.04 5.36
CA ALA A 72 7.00 -0.39 6.47
C ALA A 72 6.14 -1.62 6.12
N CYS A 73 5.61 -1.69 4.90
CA CYS A 73 4.89 -2.87 4.41
C CYS A 73 5.81 -4.10 4.32
N GLN A 74 7.00 -3.94 3.72
CA GLN A 74 7.99 -5.02 3.65
C GLN A 74 8.47 -5.48 5.03
N ALA A 75 8.63 -4.55 5.98
CA ALA A 75 8.95 -4.89 7.37
C ALA A 75 7.83 -5.71 8.02
N ALA A 76 6.57 -5.27 7.86
CA ALA A 76 5.41 -5.99 8.40
C ALA A 76 5.32 -7.43 7.87
N VAL A 77 5.63 -7.65 6.60
CA VAL A 77 5.68 -9.00 6.01
C VAL A 77 6.80 -9.84 6.63
N ARG A 78 8.01 -9.27 6.76
CA ARG A 78 9.14 -9.98 7.39
C ARG A 78 8.84 -10.35 8.83
N ASP A 79 8.29 -9.42 9.61
CA ASP A 79 7.96 -9.63 11.03
C ASP A 79 6.89 -10.72 11.17
N ALA A 80 5.86 -10.70 10.32
CA ALA A 80 4.80 -11.70 10.29
C ALA A 80 5.31 -13.11 9.92
N LEU A 81 6.24 -13.20 8.97
CA LEU A 81 6.87 -14.48 8.60
C LEU A 81 7.78 -15.03 9.69
N ALA A 82 8.42 -14.15 10.47
CA ALA A 82 9.27 -14.52 11.60
C ALA A 82 8.49 -14.90 12.86
N ASP A 83 7.18 -14.62 12.91
CA ASP A 83 6.34 -14.95 14.04
C ASP A 83 6.24 -16.48 14.22
N THR A 84 6.42 -16.93 15.45
CA THR A 84 6.30 -18.37 15.82
C THR A 84 4.86 -18.87 15.77
N ASP A 85 3.87 -17.98 15.98
CA ASP A 85 2.45 -18.24 15.76
C ASP A 85 2.02 -17.72 14.39
N PRO A 86 1.82 -18.60 13.38
CA PRO A 86 1.48 -18.17 12.03
C PRO A 86 0.16 -17.40 11.94
N TRP A 87 -0.80 -17.68 12.82
CA TRP A 87 -2.06 -16.96 12.88
C TRP A 87 -1.89 -15.57 13.45
N HIS A 88 -1.11 -15.43 14.52
CA HIS A 88 -0.78 -14.11 15.07
C HIS A 88 -0.05 -13.27 14.04
N GLY A 89 0.94 -13.83 13.36
CA GLY A 89 1.66 -13.16 12.27
C GLY A 89 0.72 -12.72 11.14
N PHE A 90 -0.16 -13.60 10.67
CA PHE A 90 -1.13 -13.29 9.62
C PHE A 90 -2.08 -12.15 10.02
N ARG A 91 -2.65 -12.22 11.21
CA ARG A 91 -3.55 -11.20 11.74
C ARG A 91 -2.86 -9.85 11.88
N SER A 92 -1.68 -9.84 12.50
CA SER A 92 -0.88 -8.62 12.69
C SER A 92 -0.52 -7.96 11.36
N LEU A 93 -0.23 -8.78 10.33
CA LEU A 93 0.04 -8.28 8.98
C LEU A 93 -1.19 -7.61 8.38
N VAL A 94 -2.37 -8.23 8.45
CA VAL A 94 -3.63 -7.66 7.93
C VAL A 94 -3.93 -6.32 8.63
N GLU A 95 -3.82 -6.28 9.96
CA GLU A 95 -4.02 -5.06 10.75
C GLU A 95 -3.05 -3.95 10.32
N ARG A 96 -1.77 -4.29 10.15
CA ARG A 96 -0.74 -3.32 9.76
C ARG A 96 -0.91 -2.79 8.34
N ILE A 97 -1.26 -3.64 7.39
CA ILE A 97 -1.54 -3.20 6.01
C ILE A 97 -2.76 -2.27 5.98
N CYS A 98 -3.85 -2.63 6.66
CA CYS A 98 -5.03 -1.77 6.77
C CYS A 98 -4.68 -0.41 7.38
N GLU A 99 -3.85 -0.37 8.41
CA GLU A 99 -3.38 0.87 9.03
C GLU A 99 -2.56 1.73 8.06
N LEU A 100 -1.59 1.15 7.35
CA LEU A 100 -0.79 1.86 6.33
C LEU A 100 -1.66 2.46 5.24
N HIS A 101 -2.64 1.71 4.76
CA HIS A 101 -3.60 2.19 3.76
C HIS A 101 -4.50 3.30 4.31
N ALA A 102 -4.96 3.21 5.57
CA ALA A 102 -5.81 4.23 6.17
C ALA A 102 -5.09 5.59 6.33
N HIS A 103 -3.78 5.58 6.49
CA HIS A 103 -3.00 6.81 6.64
C HIS A 103 -2.74 7.55 5.33
N SER A 104 -2.78 6.87 4.18
CA SER A 104 -2.45 7.48 2.90
C SER A 104 -3.25 6.87 1.74
N ARG A 105 -4.19 7.66 1.21
CA ARG A 105 -4.97 7.30 0.00
C ARG A 105 -4.05 7.02 -1.18
N GLY A 106 -3.07 7.88 -1.41
CA GLY A 106 -2.13 7.71 -2.52
C GLY A 106 -1.28 6.46 -2.40
N PHE A 107 -0.92 6.03 -1.18
CA PHE A 107 -0.22 4.77 -0.98
C PHE A 107 -1.13 3.57 -1.26
N ALA A 108 -2.37 3.60 -0.77
CA ALA A 108 -3.35 2.57 -1.08
C ALA A 108 -3.59 2.45 -2.59
N ASP A 109 -3.71 3.58 -3.28
CA ASP A 109 -3.82 3.62 -4.74
C ASP A 109 -2.56 3.05 -5.42
N ALA A 110 -1.36 3.44 -4.98
CA ALA A 110 -0.09 2.95 -5.55
C ALA A 110 0.07 1.43 -5.36
N PHE A 111 -0.36 0.91 -4.22
CA PHE A 111 -0.29 -0.51 -3.93
C PHE A 111 -1.28 -1.33 -4.74
N MET A 112 -2.52 -0.83 -4.90
CA MET A 112 -3.60 -1.52 -5.60
C MET A 112 -3.54 -1.39 -7.12
N THR A 113 -3.16 -0.21 -7.63
CA THR A 113 -2.94 0.00 -9.05
C THR A 113 -1.46 -0.26 -9.32
N ALA A 114 -1.13 -1.39 -9.94
CA ALA A 114 0.16 -1.47 -10.60
C ALA A 114 0.22 -0.35 -11.63
N PHE A 115 0.99 0.71 -11.38
CA PHE A 115 1.43 1.56 -12.46
C PHE A 115 2.13 0.61 -13.45
N PRO A 116 1.68 0.50 -14.71
CA PRO A 116 2.27 -0.46 -15.66
C PRO A 116 3.76 -0.26 -15.85
N GLU A 117 4.22 0.94 -15.58
CA GLU A 117 5.59 1.41 -15.75
C GLU A 117 6.43 1.34 -14.46
N ALA A 118 5.82 0.99 -13.31
CA ALA A 118 6.52 0.85 -12.02
C ALA A 118 6.86 -0.62 -11.77
N MET A 119 7.80 -1.17 -12.54
CA MET A 119 8.28 -2.56 -12.38
C MET A 119 8.64 -2.89 -10.93
N ASP A 120 9.21 -1.94 -10.19
CA ASP A 120 9.59 -2.14 -8.78
C ASP A 120 8.39 -2.35 -7.86
N PHE A 121 7.27 -1.59 -8.05
CA PHE A 121 6.05 -1.81 -7.26
C PHE A 121 5.35 -3.11 -7.61
N ALA A 122 5.37 -3.52 -8.87
CA ALA A 122 4.76 -4.77 -9.32
C ALA A 122 5.53 -5.98 -8.79
N ALA A 123 6.87 -5.95 -8.87
CA ALA A 123 7.74 -7.01 -8.35
C ALA A 123 7.66 -7.10 -6.82
N ASP A 124 7.73 -5.97 -6.11
CA ASP A 124 7.55 -5.91 -4.64
C ASP A 124 6.19 -6.47 -4.22
N ARG A 125 5.14 -6.19 -4.98
CA ARG A 125 3.80 -6.69 -4.71
C ARG A 125 3.70 -8.19 -4.91
N GLU A 126 4.22 -8.71 -6.02
CA GLU A 126 4.20 -10.14 -6.31
C GLU A 126 4.96 -10.91 -5.24
N GLN A 127 6.15 -10.44 -4.86
CA GLN A 127 6.94 -11.00 -3.78
C GLN A 127 6.18 -10.94 -2.43
N THR A 128 5.52 -9.82 -2.14
CA THR A 128 4.70 -9.65 -0.94
C THR A 128 3.54 -10.64 -0.92
N LEU A 129 2.78 -10.76 -2.02
CA LEU A 129 1.65 -11.69 -2.10
C LEU A 129 2.10 -13.15 -1.98
N HIS A 130 3.25 -13.51 -2.57
CA HIS A 130 3.83 -14.84 -2.42
C HIS A 130 4.18 -15.13 -0.96
N ALA A 131 4.86 -14.21 -0.28
CA ALA A 131 5.23 -14.32 1.12
C ALA A 131 4.01 -14.43 2.05
N VAL A 132 2.95 -13.64 1.77
CA VAL A 132 1.70 -13.72 2.52
C VAL A 132 0.96 -15.04 2.26
N GLY A 133 1.02 -15.56 1.04
CA GLY A 133 0.49 -16.89 0.70
C GLY A 133 1.15 -18.00 1.51
N GLU A 134 2.48 -17.94 1.69
CA GLU A 134 3.22 -18.89 2.53
C GLU A 134 2.80 -18.78 4.01
N LEU A 135 2.64 -17.56 4.52
CA LEU A 135 2.17 -17.34 5.89
C LEU A 135 0.74 -17.88 6.09
N ALA A 136 -0.14 -17.63 5.13
CA ALA A 136 -1.51 -18.14 5.14
C ALA A 136 -1.54 -19.67 5.15
N ARG A 137 -0.74 -20.33 4.31
CA ARG A 137 -0.61 -21.79 4.29
C ARG A 137 -0.15 -22.35 5.65
N ARG A 138 0.82 -21.70 6.31
CA ARG A 138 1.26 -22.08 7.67
C ARG A 138 0.13 -21.92 8.68
N ALA A 139 -0.65 -20.83 8.61
CA ALA A 139 -1.79 -20.61 9.51
C ALA A 139 -2.94 -21.61 9.27
N GLN A 140 -3.18 -22.02 8.01
CA GLN A 140 -4.11 -23.09 7.66
C GLN A 140 -3.66 -24.45 8.23
N GLN A 141 -2.39 -24.80 8.07
CA GLN A 141 -1.81 -26.03 8.63
C GLN A 141 -1.89 -26.07 10.15
N ALA A 142 -1.80 -24.92 10.82
CA ALA A 142 -2.01 -24.79 12.26
C ALA A 142 -3.51 -24.83 12.67
N GLY A 143 -4.43 -25.00 11.72
CA GLY A 143 -5.88 -25.06 11.98
C GLY A 143 -6.47 -23.73 12.48
N ARG A 144 -5.80 -22.60 12.25
CA ARG A 144 -6.23 -21.28 12.76
C ARG A 144 -6.80 -20.38 11.68
N LEU A 145 -6.38 -20.52 10.44
CA LEU A 145 -6.96 -19.86 9.26
C LEU A 145 -7.88 -20.86 8.55
N ARG A 146 -9.03 -20.40 8.07
CA ARG A 146 -9.99 -21.25 7.36
C ARG A 146 -9.33 -21.92 6.15
N HIS A 147 -9.67 -23.16 5.90
CA HIS A 147 -9.01 -24.01 4.88
C HIS A 147 -9.29 -23.56 3.44
N ASP A 148 -10.43 -22.89 3.21
CA ASP A 148 -10.86 -22.38 1.90
C ASP A 148 -10.37 -20.93 1.62
N PHE A 149 -9.57 -20.33 2.53
CA PHE A 149 -8.92 -19.05 2.29
C PHE A 149 -7.91 -19.16 1.14
N VAL A 150 -7.98 -18.21 0.23
CA VAL A 150 -7.01 -18.01 -0.85
C VAL A 150 -6.47 -16.57 -0.85
N ILE A 151 -5.35 -16.33 -1.49
CA ILE A 151 -4.72 -15.00 -1.51
C ILE A 151 -5.63 -13.93 -2.16
N ASP A 152 -6.53 -14.34 -3.06
CA ASP A 152 -7.52 -13.45 -3.66
C ASP A 152 -8.50 -12.88 -2.62
N ASP A 153 -8.75 -13.56 -1.50
CA ASP A 153 -9.56 -13.04 -0.40
C ASP A 153 -8.89 -11.83 0.27
N LEU A 154 -7.56 -11.86 0.40
CA LEU A 154 -6.80 -10.71 0.88
C LEU A 154 -6.89 -9.54 -0.11
N VAL A 155 -6.79 -9.82 -1.40
CA VAL A 155 -6.93 -8.79 -2.45
C VAL A 155 -8.33 -8.19 -2.41
N LEU A 156 -9.37 -9.01 -2.30
CA LEU A 156 -10.76 -8.57 -2.16
C LEU A 156 -10.95 -7.69 -0.92
N MET A 157 -10.38 -8.11 0.20
CA MET A 157 -10.38 -7.32 1.44
C MET A 157 -9.75 -5.95 1.25
N LEU A 158 -8.59 -5.87 0.59
CA LEU A 158 -7.90 -4.60 0.33
C LEU A 158 -8.71 -3.70 -0.62
N MET A 159 -9.37 -4.28 -1.62
CA MET A 159 -10.28 -3.55 -2.51
C MET A 159 -11.48 -2.99 -1.74
N ALA A 160 -12.10 -3.77 -0.86
CA ALA A 160 -13.20 -3.30 -0.01
C ALA A 160 -12.74 -2.22 0.98
N HIS A 161 -11.57 -2.40 1.60
CA HIS A 161 -10.96 -1.41 2.51
C HIS A 161 -10.74 -0.05 1.83
N ARG A 162 -10.49 -0.03 0.52
CA ARG A 162 -10.33 1.21 -0.25
C ARG A 162 -11.57 2.11 -0.17
N GLY A 163 -12.77 1.56 -0.04
CA GLY A 163 -14.01 2.33 0.17
C GLY A 163 -14.00 3.20 1.43
N LEU A 164 -13.15 2.88 2.42
CA LEU A 164 -13.00 3.69 3.64
C LEU A 164 -12.22 4.99 3.41
N GLN A 165 -11.54 5.12 2.26
CA GLN A 165 -10.69 6.29 1.95
C GLN A 165 -11.49 7.58 1.74
N ASP A 166 -12.79 7.48 1.47
CA ASP A 166 -13.67 8.66 1.29
C ASP A 166 -14.13 9.26 2.63
N ALA A 167 -13.90 8.56 3.76
CA ALA A 167 -14.21 9.07 5.09
C ALA A 167 -13.17 10.10 5.57
N PRO A 168 -13.55 11.05 6.45
CA PRO A 168 -12.60 11.94 7.12
C PRO A 168 -11.48 11.16 7.82
N ARG A 169 -10.26 11.71 7.83
CA ARG A 169 -9.05 11.00 8.32
C ARG A 169 -9.22 10.30 9.68
N ALA A 170 -9.80 10.98 10.66
CA ALA A 170 -9.99 10.41 12.00
C ALA A 170 -10.96 9.22 11.98
N ALA A 171 -12.08 9.35 11.27
CA ALA A 171 -13.06 8.29 11.10
C ALA A 171 -12.47 7.11 10.30
N ARG A 172 -11.66 7.40 9.26
CA ARG A 172 -11.00 6.40 8.43
C ARG A 172 -10.07 5.48 9.22
N ILE A 173 -9.24 6.04 10.11
CA ILE A 173 -8.34 5.25 10.95
C ILE A 173 -9.13 4.31 11.88
N THR A 174 -10.15 4.84 12.54
CA THR A 174 -11.00 4.03 13.44
C THR A 174 -11.79 2.96 12.67
N ALA A 175 -12.36 3.32 11.52
CA ALA A 175 -13.08 2.37 10.64
C ALA A 175 -12.14 1.29 10.10
N SER A 176 -10.93 1.65 9.72
CA SER A 176 -9.90 0.71 9.24
C SER A 176 -9.56 -0.35 10.28
N ARG A 177 -9.31 0.05 11.53
CA ARG A 177 -9.03 -0.89 12.63
C ARG A 177 -10.20 -1.84 12.88
N ARG A 178 -11.44 -1.29 12.87
CA ARG A 178 -12.65 -2.10 13.04
C ARG A 178 -12.87 -3.06 11.88
N PHE A 179 -12.64 -2.60 10.65
CA PHE A 179 -12.72 -3.43 9.45
C PHE A 179 -11.70 -4.58 9.49
N ALA A 180 -10.43 -4.29 9.83
CA ALA A 180 -9.40 -5.30 9.98
C ALA A 180 -9.79 -6.37 11.01
N ALA A 181 -10.37 -5.97 12.16
CA ALA A 181 -10.86 -6.91 13.16
C ALA A 181 -12.00 -7.80 12.64
N TYR A 182 -12.96 -7.24 11.90
CA TYR A 182 -14.04 -8.03 11.30
C TYR A 182 -13.52 -9.03 10.29
N VAL A 183 -12.60 -8.61 9.44
CA VAL A 183 -12.04 -9.47 8.38
C VAL A 183 -11.18 -10.56 8.96
N THR A 184 -10.32 -10.27 9.93
CA THR A 184 -9.49 -11.28 10.58
C THR A 184 -10.33 -12.31 11.31
N GLU A 185 -11.45 -11.91 11.93
CA GLU A 185 -12.38 -12.85 12.55
C GLU A 185 -13.12 -13.71 11.49
N ALA A 186 -13.51 -13.12 10.35
CA ALA A 186 -14.11 -13.88 9.24
C ALA A 186 -13.13 -14.89 8.60
N PHE A 187 -11.84 -14.61 8.64
CA PHE A 187 -10.79 -15.51 8.14
C PHE A 187 -10.41 -16.62 9.11
N ARG A 188 -10.80 -16.50 10.38
CA ARG A 188 -10.49 -17.52 11.39
C ARG A 188 -11.15 -18.86 11.04
N ALA A 189 -10.44 -19.95 11.30
CA ALA A 189 -11.03 -21.27 11.23
C ALA A 189 -12.16 -21.41 12.26
N ALA A 190 -13.28 -22.01 11.84
CA ALA A 190 -14.38 -22.32 12.75
C ALA A 190 -13.93 -23.40 13.75
N PRO A 191 -14.51 -23.43 14.98
CA PRO A 191 -14.31 -24.55 15.89
C PRO A 191 -14.74 -25.86 15.23
N GLU A 192 -14.06 -26.97 15.56
CA GLU A 192 -14.35 -28.30 14.97
C GLU A 192 -15.82 -28.74 15.06
N ALA A 193 -16.58 -28.22 16.03
CA ALA A 193 -18.00 -28.54 16.23
C ALA A 193 -18.95 -27.80 15.28
N ALA A 194 -18.50 -26.77 14.56
CA ALA A 194 -19.30 -26.01 13.62
C ALA A 194 -18.67 -26.13 12.23
N ALA A 195 -19.21 -26.97 11.36
CA ALA A 195 -18.78 -27.00 9.97
C ALA A 195 -18.97 -25.60 9.35
N PRO A 196 -17.91 -24.91 8.94
CA PRO A 196 -18.05 -23.60 8.33
C PRO A 196 -18.82 -23.71 7.02
N THR A 197 -19.73 -22.76 6.77
CA THR A 197 -20.32 -22.63 5.45
C THR A 197 -19.21 -22.32 4.44
N PRO A 198 -19.03 -23.16 3.39
CA PRO A 198 -18.02 -22.89 2.38
C PRO A 198 -18.25 -21.54 1.72
N LEU A 199 -17.17 -20.83 1.43
CA LEU A 199 -17.25 -19.59 0.65
C LEU A 199 -17.61 -19.92 -0.80
N PRO A 200 -18.32 -19.01 -1.51
CA PRO A 200 -18.42 -19.07 -2.96
C PRO A 200 -17.02 -19.09 -3.58
N PRO A 201 -16.85 -19.65 -4.81
CA PRO A 201 -15.56 -19.67 -5.48
C PRO A 201 -14.95 -18.27 -5.53
N ALA A 202 -13.68 -18.14 -5.11
CA ALA A 202 -12.96 -16.88 -5.14
C ALA A 202 -12.81 -16.38 -6.59
N PRO A 203 -13.13 -15.11 -6.88
CA PRO A 203 -12.87 -14.54 -8.20
C PRO A 203 -11.35 -14.42 -8.39
N ARG A 204 -10.86 -14.69 -9.60
CA ARG A 204 -9.49 -14.35 -9.95
C ARG A 204 -9.35 -12.85 -10.09
N LEU A 205 -9.00 -12.19 -8.99
CA LEU A 205 -8.83 -10.74 -8.96
C LEU A 205 -7.46 -10.38 -9.52
N ARG A 206 -7.41 -10.09 -10.81
CA ARG A 206 -6.27 -9.34 -11.34
C ARG A 206 -6.41 -7.90 -10.85
N ILE A 207 -5.41 -7.43 -10.11
CA ILE A 207 -5.26 -5.99 -9.83
C ILE A 207 -4.85 -5.36 -11.17
N THR A 208 -5.84 -5.11 -12.03
CA THR A 208 -5.64 -4.62 -13.38
C THR A 208 -6.09 -3.16 -13.47
N HIS A 209 -5.38 -2.42 -14.30
CA HIS A 209 -5.73 -1.12 -14.85
C HIS A 209 -7.21 -1.00 -15.19
N SER A 210 -7.81 0.14 -14.76
CA SER A 210 -8.77 0.81 -15.64
C SER A 210 -7.94 1.62 -16.64
N PRO A 211 -8.03 1.36 -17.95
CA PRO A 211 -7.50 2.31 -18.93
C PRO A 211 -8.26 3.62 -18.71
N GLY A 212 -7.52 4.66 -18.35
CA GLY A 212 -8.06 6.00 -18.32
C GLY A 212 -8.68 6.29 -19.69
N THR A 213 -9.96 6.60 -19.69
CA THR A 213 -10.66 7.16 -20.85
C THR A 213 -9.95 8.48 -21.26
N PRO A 214 -9.74 8.73 -22.55
CA PRO A 214 -8.96 9.83 -23.09
C PRO A 214 -9.50 11.22 -22.69
#